data_c94955b572894584a5337242c5c66e46
#
_entry.id   c94955b572894584a5337242c5c66e46
#
_cell.length_a   1.000
_cell.length_b   1.000
_cell.length_c   1.000
_cell.angle_alpha   90.00
_cell.angle_beta   90.00
_cell.angle_gamma   90.00
#
_symmetry.space_group_name_H-M   'P 1'
#
loop_
_entity.id
_entity.type
_entity.pdbx_description
1 polymer ?
#
loop_
_entity_poly.entity_id
_entity_poly.type
_entity_poly.pdbx_seq_one_letter_code
_entity_poly.pdbx_strand_id
1 'polypeptide(L)'
;TGSTLEENSFIKANAIHNFCKDNNINYPILTDDAGLFVESLNGEPGIYTGRYADKEIAENPNLPKYECLNKLLRKLNGITNRNAYYKCIVTCMYPDGTYFQDYGISQGEINDSIVEPIKKPYFYSIFKLINTNKTFNLLTEEELSTSYRYCALNKVLVKINKNNESKHKINS
;
A
#
# COMPACT_ATOMS: atom_id res chain seq x y z
N THR A 1 -12.21 6.01 8.83
CA THR A 1 -11.72 5.15 7.74
C THR A 1 -12.50 5.49 6.49
N GLY A 2 -11.81 5.85 5.41
CA GLY A 2 -12.42 6.10 4.12
C GLY A 2 -12.82 4.82 3.39
N SER A 3 -13.46 4.99 2.24
CA SER A 3 -13.94 3.93 1.36
C SER A 3 -12.92 3.56 0.25
N THR A 4 -11.85 4.36 0.10
CA THR A 4 -10.80 4.18 -0.90
C THR A 4 -9.41 4.34 -0.29
N LEU A 5 -8.36 3.89 -1.00
CA LEU A 5 -6.97 4.14 -0.59
C LEU A 5 -6.65 5.64 -0.64
N GLU A 6 -7.19 6.36 -1.62
CA GLU A 6 -7.06 7.80 -1.77
C GLU A 6 -7.60 8.54 -0.55
N GLU A 7 -8.82 8.23 -0.14
CA GLU A 7 -9.43 8.79 1.08
C GLU A 7 -8.65 8.44 2.33
N ASN A 8 -8.23 7.19 2.49
CA ASN A 8 -7.47 6.75 3.66
C ASN A 8 -6.11 7.48 3.76
N SER A 9 -5.39 7.61 2.64
CA SER A 9 -4.12 8.34 2.60
C SER A 9 -4.33 9.82 2.94
N PHE A 10 -5.37 10.45 2.38
CA PHE A 10 -5.74 11.83 2.69
C PHE A 10 -6.12 12.05 4.17
N ILE A 11 -6.96 11.17 4.74
CA ILE A 11 -7.35 11.24 6.16
C ILE A 11 -6.13 11.22 7.06
N LYS A 12 -5.15 10.35 6.77
CA LYS A 12 -3.88 10.29 7.51
C LYS A 12 -3.10 11.60 7.39
N ALA A 13 -2.98 12.14 6.16
CA ALA A 13 -2.28 13.39 5.91
C ALA A 13 -2.94 14.56 6.66
N ASN A 14 -4.25 14.66 6.60
CA ASN A 14 -5.02 15.72 7.25
C ASN A 14 -4.91 15.67 8.79
N ALA A 15 -4.92 14.48 9.37
CA ALA A 15 -4.73 14.31 10.81
C ALA A 15 -3.33 14.80 11.26
N ILE A 16 -2.28 14.46 10.51
CA ILE A 16 -0.91 14.93 10.79
C ILE A 16 -0.80 16.44 10.54
N HIS A 17 -1.44 16.96 9.48
CA HIS A 17 -1.45 18.40 9.17
C HIS A 17 -2.02 19.21 10.31
N ASN A 18 -3.17 18.79 10.87
CA ASN A 18 -3.77 19.48 12.01
C ASN A 18 -2.83 19.45 13.22
N PHE A 19 -2.23 18.32 13.55
CA PHE A 19 -1.22 18.23 14.60
C PHE A 19 -0.03 19.14 14.35
N CYS A 20 0.51 19.19 13.14
CA CYS A 20 1.63 20.06 12.78
C CYS A 20 1.25 21.54 12.92
N LYS A 21 0.06 21.93 12.50
CA LYS A 21 -0.47 23.30 12.65
C LYS A 21 -0.56 23.71 14.11
N ASP A 22 -1.10 22.84 14.97
CA ASP A 22 -1.26 23.12 16.41
C ASP A 22 0.10 23.23 17.13
N ASN A 23 1.15 22.63 16.58
CA ASN A 23 2.50 22.63 17.15
C ASN A 23 3.50 23.53 16.39
N ASN A 24 3.03 24.38 15.47
CA ASN A 24 3.87 25.29 14.65
C ASN A 24 4.95 24.57 13.84
N ILE A 25 4.67 23.35 13.38
CA ILE A 25 5.54 22.55 12.50
C ILE A 25 5.20 22.88 11.03
N ASN A 26 6.18 23.38 10.29
CA ASN A 26 5.97 23.92 8.94
C ASN A 26 6.73 23.11 7.87
N TYR A 27 6.41 21.82 7.75
CA TYR A 27 7.00 20.91 6.75
C TYR A 27 5.90 20.22 5.91
N PRO A 28 6.22 19.88 4.65
CA PRO A 28 5.36 18.99 3.86
C PRO A 28 5.21 17.62 4.53
N ILE A 29 4.02 17.06 4.44
CA ILE A 29 3.66 15.76 5.03
C ILE A 29 3.51 14.76 3.89
N LEU A 30 4.10 13.58 4.06
CA LEU A 30 3.89 12.42 3.20
C LEU A 30 3.18 11.33 3.97
N THR A 31 2.08 10.83 3.42
CA THR A 31 1.38 9.66 3.93
C THR A 31 1.09 8.69 2.81
N ASP A 32 0.94 7.41 3.14
CA ASP A 32 0.51 6.42 2.16
C ASP A 32 -0.63 5.55 2.70
N ASP A 33 -1.38 4.97 1.76
CA ASP A 33 -2.25 3.84 2.00
C ASP A 33 -2.10 2.82 0.88
N ALA A 34 -2.15 1.54 1.21
CA ALA A 34 -1.91 0.49 0.23
C ALA A 34 -2.77 -0.73 0.48
N GLY A 35 -3.14 -1.43 -0.60
CA GLY A 35 -3.95 -2.63 -0.55
C GLY A 35 -3.58 -3.64 -1.62
N LEU A 36 -3.90 -4.91 -1.34
CA LEU A 36 -3.91 -6.02 -2.26
C LEU A 36 -5.32 -6.18 -2.82
N PHE A 37 -5.46 -6.27 -4.11
CA PHE A 37 -6.74 -6.44 -4.81
C PHE A 37 -6.69 -7.72 -5.63
N VAL A 38 -7.63 -8.66 -5.39
CA VAL A 38 -7.74 -9.93 -6.11
C VAL A 38 -8.96 -9.88 -7.03
N GLU A 39 -8.73 -10.06 -8.33
CA GLU A 39 -9.79 -9.89 -9.35
C GLU A 39 -10.99 -10.81 -9.12
N SER A 40 -10.74 -12.10 -8.91
CA SER A 40 -11.79 -13.11 -8.72
C SER A 40 -12.57 -12.97 -7.41
N LEU A 41 -12.11 -12.12 -6.50
CA LEU A 41 -12.77 -11.81 -5.23
C LEU A 41 -13.34 -10.37 -5.21
N ASN A 42 -13.64 -9.80 -6.37
CA ASN A 42 -14.18 -8.44 -6.50
C ASN A 42 -13.31 -7.38 -5.79
N GLY A 43 -12.00 -7.57 -5.80
CA GLY A 43 -11.03 -6.66 -5.20
C GLY A 43 -10.75 -6.90 -3.71
N GLU A 44 -11.31 -7.94 -3.08
CA GLU A 44 -10.87 -8.28 -1.70
C GLU A 44 -9.39 -8.71 -1.69
N PRO A 45 -8.64 -8.42 -0.63
CA PRO A 45 -8.99 -7.70 0.60
C PRO A 45 -9.10 -6.16 0.47
N GLY A 46 -8.56 -5.55 -0.59
CA GLY A 46 -8.68 -4.12 -0.89
C GLY A 46 -8.18 -3.24 0.25
N ILE A 47 -8.97 -2.25 0.64
CA ILE A 47 -8.66 -1.33 1.75
C ILE A 47 -8.55 -2.03 3.12
N TYR A 48 -8.97 -3.28 3.21
CA TYR A 48 -8.91 -4.08 4.43
C TYR A 48 -7.65 -4.96 4.53
N THR A 49 -6.71 -4.83 3.58
CA THR A 49 -5.50 -5.66 3.50
C THR A 49 -4.77 -5.79 4.84
N GLY A 50 -4.59 -4.70 5.57
CA GLY A 50 -3.88 -4.70 6.86
C GLY A 50 -4.65 -5.33 8.02
N ARG A 51 -5.98 -5.51 7.90
CA ARG A 51 -6.89 -6.01 8.95
C ARG A 51 -7.85 -7.10 8.47
N TYR A 52 -7.49 -7.80 7.42
CA TYR A 52 -8.37 -8.73 6.71
C TYR A 52 -8.85 -9.92 7.54
N ALA A 53 -8.10 -10.30 8.58
CA ALA A 53 -8.46 -11.38 9.50
C ALA A 53 -8.57 -10.92 10.97
N ASP A 54 -8.66 -9.61 11.24
CA ASP A 54 -8.69 -9.10 12.61
C ASP A 54 -9.92 -9.61 13.39
N LYS A 55 -11.05 -9.76 12.72
CA LYS A 55 -12.27 -10.29 13.33
C LYS A 55 -12.10 -11.75 13.74
N GLU A 56 -11.60 -12.58 12.85
CA GLU A 56 -11.37 -14.02 13.10
C GLU A 56 -10.35 -14.21 14.24
N ILE A 57 -9.28 -13.42 14.24
CA ILE A 57 -8.26 -13.47 15.31
C ILE A 57 -8.85 -13.00 16.67
N ALA A 58 -9.70 -11.97 16.66
CA ALA A 58 -10.37 -11.49 17.86
C ALA A 58 -11.35 -12.53 18.44
N GLU A 59 -12.06 -13.25 17.57
CA GLU A 59 -12.98 -14.33 17.98
C GLU A 59 -12.24 -15.60 18.42
N ASN A 60 -11.05 -15.86 17.87
CA ASN A 60 -10.22 -17.01 18.23
C ASN A 60 -8.72 -16.62 18.33
N PRO A 61 -8.26 -16.19 19.51
CA PRO A 61 -6.85 -15.78 19.73
C PRO A 61 -5.80 -16.88 19.51
N ASN A 62 -6.20 -18.13 19.35
CA ASN A 62 -5.29 -19.25 19.02
C ASN A 62 -4.94 -19.31 17.52
N LEU A 63 -5.60 -18.53 16.68
CA LEU A 63 -5.26 -18.44 15.26
C LEU A 63 -3.87 -17.79 15.06
N PRO A 64 -3.14 -18.19 14.02
CA PRO A 64 -1.85 -17.60 13.72
C PRO A 64 -2.00 -16.12 13.35
N LYS A 65 -1.00 -15.30 13.67
CA LYS A 65 -0.98 -13.86 13.32
C LYS A 65 -1.08 -13.60 11.81
N TYR A 66 -0.77 -14.60 10.99
CA TYR A 66 -0.89 -14.56 9.52
C TYR A 66 -2.19 -15.22 9.01
N GLU A 67 -3.22 -15.33 9.83
CA GLU A 67 -4.52 -15.93 9.44
C GLU A 67 -5.14 -15.26 8.20
N CYS A 68 -4.79 -14.02 7.90
CA CYS A 68 -5.17 -13.35 6.66
C CYS A 68 -4.73 -14.13 5.40
N LEU A 69 -3.60 -14.83 5.42
CA LEU A 69 -3.13 -15.68 4.32
C LEU A 69 -4.06 -16.90 4.15
N ASN A 70 -4.30 -17.60 5.26
CA ASN A 70 -5.16 -18.78 5.26
C ASN A 70 -6.59 -18.45 4.81
N LYS A 71 -7.13 -17.32 5.28
CA LYS A 71 -8.43 -16.81 4.87
C LYS A 71 -8.51 -16.56 3.37
N LEU A 72 -7.51 -15.88 2.80
CA LEU A 72 -7.48 -15.58 1.38
C LEU A 72 -7.34 -16.87 0.55
N LEU A 73 -6.44 -17.78 0.93
CA LEU A 73 -6.23 -19.04 0.23
C LEU A 73 -7.47 -19.94 0.27
N ARG A 74 -8.18 -19.99 1.41
CA ARG A 74 -9.49 -20.71 1.50
C ARG A 74 -10.52 -20.14 0.53
N LYS A 75 -10.63 -18.80 0.43
CA LYS A 75 -11.55 -18.15 -0.51
C LYS A 75 -11.20 -18.43 -1.98
N LEU A 76 -9.94 -18.62 -2.27
CA LEU A 76 -9.42 -18.92 -3.61
C LEU A 76 -9.40 -20.42 -3.95
N ASN A 77 -9.85 -21.28 -3.03
CA ASN A 77 -9.86 -22.72 -3.27
C ASN A 77 -10.79 -23.06 -4.46
N GLY A 78 -10.25 -23.78 -5.45
CA GLY A 78 -10.98 -24.12 -6.68
C GLY A 78 -11.12 -22.99 -7.71
N ILE A 79 -10.61 -21.79 -7.42
CA ILE A 79 -10.61 -20.65 -8.35
C ILE A 79 -9.31 -20.64 -9.16
N THR A 80 -9.44 -20.66 -10.50
CA THR A 80 -8.29 -20.65 -11.42
C THR A 80 -7.75 -19.25 -11.70
N ASN A 81 -8.63 -18.22 -11.72
CA ASN A 81 -8.16 -16.84 -11.87
C ASN A 81 -7.56 -16.35 -10.55
N ARG A 82 -6.23 -16.26 -10.53
CA ARG A 82 -5.43 -15.83 -9.38
C ARG A 82 -4.89 -14.41 -9.55
N ASN A 83 -5.28 -13.72 -10.63
CA ASN A 83 -4.80 -12.37 -10.90
C ASN A 83 -5.06 -11.43 -9.73
N ALA A 84 -4.05 -10.68 -9.39
CA ALA A 84 -4.11 -9.71 -8.31
C ALA A 84 -3.15 -8.56 -8.57
N TYR A 85 -3.34 -7.44 -7.86
CA TYR A 85 -2.39 -6.35 -7.90
C TYR A 85 -2.29 -5.69 -6.53
N TYR A 86 -1.11 -5.19 -6.23
CA TYR A 86 -0.93 -4.20 -5.17
C TYR A 86 -1.05 -2.80 -5.73
N LYS A 87 -1.73 -1.92 -4.99
CA LYS A 87 -1.80 -0.49 -5.26
C LYS A 87 -1.40 0.28 -4.01
N CYS A 88 -0.62 1.34 -4.19
CA CYS A 88 -0.30 2.31 -3.15
C CYS A 88 -0.67 3.70 -3.63
N ILE A 89 -1.28 4.49 -2.77
CA ILE A 89 -1.49 5.91 -2.93
C ILE A 89 -0.56 6.64 -1.96
N VAL A 90 0.17 7.63 -2.47
CA VAL A 90 0.95 8.55 -1.63
C VAL A 90 0.33 9.93 -1.72
N THR A 91 0.04 10.54 -0.58
CA THR A 91 -0.43 11.93 -0.46
C THR A 91 0.73 12.80 0.00
N CYS A 92 0.98 13.89 -0.72
CA CYS A 92 1.80 15.00 -0.25
C CYS A 92 0.88 16.16 0.13
N MET A 93 0.93 16.62 1.38
CA MET A 93 0.18 17.76 1.87
C MET A 93 1.13 18.84 2.37
N TYR A 94 0.95 20.07 1.88
CA TYR A 94 1.76 21.22 2.25
C TYR A 94 1.22 21.91 3.52
N PRO A 95 2.05 22.76 4.17
CA PRO A 95 1.63 23.48 5.38
C PRO A 95 0.40 24.38 5.20
N ASP A 96 0.15 24.86 3.99
CA ASP A 96 -1.03 25.66 3.65
C ASP A 96 -2.31 24.83 3.44
N GLY A 97 -2.23 23.51 3.58
CA GLY A 97 -3.32 22.57 3.38
C GLY A 97 -3.56 22.14 1.94
N THR A 98 -2.84 22.70 0.97
CA THR A 98 -2.88 22.18 -0.40
C THR A 98 -2.24 20.81 -0.47
N TYR A 99 -2.75 19.94 -1.34
CA TYR A 99 -2.23 18.59 -1.48
C TYR A 99 -2.34 18.05 -2.91
N PHE A 100 -1.58 17.01 -3.15
CA PHE A 100 -1.75 16.17 -4.34
C PHE A 100 -1.45 14.71 -4.01
N GLN A 101 -1.88 13.81 -4.89
CA GLN A 101 -1.68 12.38 -4.73
C GLN A 101 -1.08 11.79 -6.01
N ASP A 102 -0.35 10.70 -5.84
CA ASP A 102 0.04 9.84 -6.95
C ASP A 102 0.03 8.37 -6.51
N TYR A 103 0.10 7.46 -7.47
CA TYR A 103 -0.01 6.04 -7.20
C TYR A 103 1.03 5.19 -7.93
N GLY A 104 1.23 4.00 -7.38
CA GLY A 104 1.97 2.91 -8.02
C GLY A 104 1.20 1.61 -7.93
N ILE A 105 1.43 0.74 -8.92
CA ILE A 105 0.80 -0.57 -9.02
C ILE A 105 1.87 -1.62 -9.32
N SER A 106 1.75 -2.80 -8.68
CA SER A 106 2.48 -4.01 -9.04
C SER A 106 1.48 -5.10 -9.40
N GLN A 107 1.52 -5.56 -10.64
CA GLN A 107 0.69 -6.67 -11.11
C GLN A 107 1.30 -8.01 -10.72
N GLY A 108 0.45 -8.98 -10.41
CA GLY A 108 0.88 -10.31 -10.02
C GLY A 108 -0.26 -11.30 -9.92
N GLU A 109 0.00 -12.38 -9.23
CA GLU A 109 -0.98 -13.43 -8.95
C GLU A 109 -0.82 -13.96 -7.52
N ILE A 110 -1.87 -14.54 -6.98
CA ILE A 110 -1.83 -15.20 -5.68
C ILE A 110 -1.34 -16.63 -5.86
N ASN A 111 -0.23 -16.97 -5.22
CA ASN A 111 0.31 -18.31 -5.19
C ASN A 111 -0.63 -19.30 -4.48
N ASP A 112 -0.56 -20.57 -4.83
CA ASP A 112 -1.43 -21.61 -4.22
C ASP A 112 -1.05 -21.96 -2.79
N SER A 113 0.19 -21.67 -2.42
CA SER A 113 0.76 -21.97 -1.10
C SER A 113 1.55 -20.79 -0.54
N ILE A 114 1.72 -20.80 0.77
CA ILE A 114 2.52 -19.81 1.47
C ILE A 114 4.01 -20.12 1.25
N VAL A 115 4.79 -19.10 0.92
CA VAL A 115 6.24 -19.19 0.72
C VAL A 115 6.95 -18.55 1.91
N GLU A 116 7.82 -19.32 2.54
CA GLU A 116 8.65 -18.84 3.67
C GLU A 116 9.75 -17.86 3.20
N PRO A 117 10.20 -16.92 4.06
CA PRO A 117 9.76 -16.72 5.45
C PRO A 117 8.47 -15.91 5.54
N ILE A 118 7.59 -16.27 6.50
CA ILE A 118 6.36 -15.52 6.76
C ILE A 118 6.67 -14.35 7.68
N LYS A 119 6.63 -13.14 7.16
CA LYS A 119 6.82 -11.88 7.90
C LYS A 119 5.89 -10.80 7.37
N LYS A 120 5.69 -9.74 8.14
CA LYS A 120 4.91 -8.59 7.65
C LYS A 120 5.65 -7.86 6.52
N PRO A 121 4.96 -7.40 5.48
CA PRO A 121 3.52 -7.58 5.20
C PRO A 121 3.20 -9.03 4.81
N TYR A 122 2.28 -9.68 5.54
CA TYR A 122 2.07 -11.12 5.40
C TYR A 122 1.75 -11.58 3.98
N PHE A 123 0.88 -10.86 3.26
CA PHE A 123 0.50 -11.21 1.89
C PHE A 123 1.67 -11.25 0.89
N TYR A 124 2.83 -10.70 1.23
CA TYR A 124 4.04 -10.84 0.43
C TYR A 124 4.47 -12.30 0.26
N SER A 125 4.11 -13.17 1.22
CA SER A 125 4.41 -14.60 1.18
C SER A 125 3.54 -15.42 0.22
N ILE A 126 2.53 -14.81 -0.40
CA ILE A 126 1.64 -15.45 -1.39
C ILE A 126 1.44 -14.60 -2.65
N PHE A 127 1.90 -13.38 -2.69
CA PHE A 127 1.79 -12.53 -3.88
C PHE A 127 3.04 -12.68 -4.75
N LYS A 128 2.87 -13.31 -5.91
CA LYS A 128 3.92 -13.52 -6.90
C LYS A 128 3.87 -12.40 -7.95
N LEU A 129 4.98 -11.68 -8.10
CA LEU A 129 5.10 -10.58 -9.06
C LEU A 129 5.06 -11.12 -10.50
N ILE A 130 4.33 -10.45 -11.39
CA ILE A 130 4.27 -10.81 -12.80
C ILE A 130 5.68 -10.80 -13.43
N ASN A 131 5.93 -11.71 -14.38
CA ASN A 131 7.23 -11.90 -15.04
C ASN A 131 8.40 -12.32 -14.12
N THR A 132 8.10 -12.68 -12.88
CA THR A 132 9.07 -13.31 -11.99
C THR A 132 8.50 -14.62 -11.46
N ASN A 133 9.37 -15.52 -11.00
CA ASN A 133 8.93 -16.70 -10.24
C ASN A 133 9.07 -16.49 -8.74
N LYS A 134 9.09 -15.23 -8.30
CA LYS A 134 9.33 -14.87 -6.89
C LYS A 134 8.09 -14.25 -6.28
N THR A 135 7.79 -14.65 -5.06
CA THR A 135 6.88 -13.92 -4.18
C THR A 135 7.59 -12.69 -3.59
N PHE A 136 6.83 -11.67 -3.22
CA PHE A 136 7.38 -10.39 -2.74
C PHE A 136 8.31 -10.51 -1.53
N ASN A 137 8.09 -11.48 -0.65
CA ASN A 137 8.96 -11.74 0.49
C ASN A 137 10.36 -12.24 0.11
N LEU A 138 10.57 -12.68 -1.13
CA LEU A 138 11.83 -13.16 -1.68
C LEU A 138 12.52 -12.16 -2.63
N LEU A 139 11.92 -10.99 -2.87
CA LEU A 139 12.51 -9.95 -3.71
C LEU A 139 13.68 -9.29 -2.97
N THR A 140 14.73 -8.94 -3.72
CA THR A 140 15.83 -8.11 -3.24
C THR A 140 15.39 -6.66 -3.08
N GLU A 141 16.18 -5.83 -2.39
CA GLU A 141 15.92 -4.39 -2.29
C GLU A 141 15.89 -3.71 -3.65
N GLU A 142 16.74 -4.12 -4.57
CA GLU A 142 16.76 -3.61 -5.94
C GLU A 142 15.45 -3.95 -6.68
N GLU A 143 15.00 -5.20 -6.61
CA GLU A 143 13.72 -5.63 -7.20
C GLU A 143 12.53 -4.88 -6.56
N LEU A 144 12.55 -4.67 -5.24
CA LEU A 144 11.54 -3.90 -4.52
C LEU A 144 11.51 -2.42 -4.89
N SER A 145 12.64 -1.85 -5.34
CA SER A 145 12.74 -0.43 -5.74
C SER A 145 11.85 -0.08 -6.94
N THR A 146 11.38 -1.07 -7.69
CA THR A 146 10.41 -0.91 -8.77
C THR A 146 8.98 -1.25 -8.37
N SER A 147 8.74 -1.59 -7.11
CA SER A 147 7.42 -2.01 -6.61
C SER A 147 6.44 -0.83 -6.52
N TYR A 148 5.17 -1.19 -6.36
CA TYR A 148 4.03 -0.27 -6.27
C TYR A 148 4.26 0.92 -5.31
N ARG A 149 4.85 0.65 -4.14
CA ARG A 149 5.09 1.68 -3.10
C ARG A 149 6.22 2.64 -3.50
N TYR A 150 7.34 2.10 -3.98
CA TYR A 150 8.44 2.90 -4.48
C TYR A 150 8.06 3.73 -5.71
N CYS A 151 7.29 3.13 -6.61
CA CYS A 151 6.77 3.81 -7.79
C CYS A 151 5.88 5.01 -7.41
N ALA A 152 4.95 4.84 -6.47
CA ALA A 152 4.10 5.91 -5.97
C ALA A 152 4.93 7.04 -5.33
N LEU A 153 5.85 6.67 -4.44
CA LEU A 153 6.72 7.63 -3.74
C LEU A 153 7.59 8.42 -4.71
N ASN A 154 8.24 7.75 -5.67
CA ASN A 154 9.11 8.42 -6.65
C ASN A 154 8.34 9.43 -7.50
N LYS A 155 7.12 9.11 -7.93
CA LYS A 155 6.27 10.06 -8.66
C LYS A 155 5.96 11.31 -7.84
N VAL A 156 5.67 11.15 -6.56
CA VAL A 156 5.41 12.27 -5.65
C VAL A 156 6.68 13.11 -5.45
N LEU A 157 7.84 12.49 -5.22
CA LEU A 157 9.11 13.20 -5.05
C LEU A 157 9.51 14.00 -6.30
N VAL A 158 9.29 13.47 -7.50
CA VAL A 158 9.54 14.19 -8.76
C VAL A 158 8.66 15.44 -8.86
N LYS A 159 7.38 15.35 -8.45
CA LYS A 159 6.47 16.51 -8.45
C LYS A 159 6.90 17.58 -7.43
N ILE A 160 7.31 17.16 -6.23
CA ILE A 160 7.83 18.08 -5.19
C ILE A 160 9.03 18.87 -5.73
N ASN A 161 10.00 18.17 -6.35
CA ASN A 161 11.20 18.81 -6.88
C ASN A 161 10.88 19.83 -7.98
N LYS A 162 10.00 19.48 -8.92
CA LYS A 162 9.56 20.41 -9.98
C LYS A 162 8.87 21.66 -9.41
N ASN A 163 8.04 21.51 -8.38
CA ASN A 163 7.39 22.65 -7.75
C ASN A 163 8.38 23.58 -7.05
N ASN A 164 9.44 23.04 -6.44
CA ASN A 164 10.49 23.83 -5.81
C ASN A 164 11.31 24.60 -6.85
N GLU A 165 11.71 23.97 -7.95
CA GLU A 165 12.43 24.63 -9.05
C GLU A 165 11.63 25.79 -9.68
N SER A 166 10.31 25.60 -9.82
CA SER A 166 9.43 26.66 -10.36
C SER A 166 9.33 27.85 -9.42
N LYS A 167 9.29 27.63 -8.10
CA LYS A 167 9.26 28.72 -7.10
C LYS A 167 10.58 29.50 -7.07
N HIS A 168 11.72 28.86 -7.26
CA HIS A 168 13.02 29.53 -7.34
C HIS A 168 13.18 30.41 -8.59
N LYS A 169 12.61 30.00 -9.73
CA LYS A 169 12.67 30.79 -10.98
C LYS A 169 11.77 32.04 -10.99
N ILE A 170 10.76 32.11 -10.12
CA ILE A 170 9.85 33.27 -10.02
C ILE A 170 10.46 34.32 -9.07
N ASN A 171 11.37 33.94 -8.17
CA ASN A 171 11.96 34.81 -7.16
C ASN A 171 13.41 35.27 -7.54
N SER A 172 13.88 34.92 -8.73
CA SER A 172 15.14 35.38 -9.35
C SER A 172 14.87 36.32 -10.52
#